data_c83a6fb10656c73572248f85effc6b57
#
_entry.id   c83a6fb10656c73572248f85effc6b57
#
_cell.length_a   1.000
_cell.length_b   1.000
_cell.length_c   1.000
_cell.angle_alpha   90.00
_cell.angle_beta   90.00
_cell.angle_gamma   90.00
#
_symmetry.space_group_name_H-M   'P 1'
#
loop_
_entity.id
_entity.type
_entity.pdbx_description
1 polymer ?
#
loop_
_entity_poly.entity_id
_entity_poly.type
_entity_poly.pdbx_seq_one_letter_code
_entity_poly.pdbx_strand_id
1 'polypeptide(L)'
;MQPVCSLVYSLGIASEFAGKRVGATRIYSRLFLISYLSRLLVYSSTRLLVYSSTRLLVYLSTHMIFLPEHLPVAAELRAAGFDVADYPSSGQERARRVLLLNLMPQKLVTELDIARTLAETGQAVHLTLVRLPGQTFKTTPMEHILQFYRELTPEMLAEADGLIVTGAPLENIAFEEVRYWQLLEQAMDEAAARRLPVLYICWAAQAALYHFYKIPKHPLPRKMFGVFEQKVLQPESAAMQGLAPAFPMPNSRHTEVRRKDFPADSGLQILCESEESGIGAAFSEKNNATFIVGHLEYEPFTLHNEYLRDLAKGLPIQPPLHYYIGAPEAGRPDYTWHAAAVRFYANWLDACR
;
A
#
# COMPACT_ATOMS: atom_id res chain seq x y z
N MET A 1 -2.29 20.09 -32.17
CA MET A 1 -2.45 21.28 -33.07
C MET A 1 -3.85 21.47 -33.62
N GLN A 2 -4.88 20.83 -33.08
CA GLN A 2 -6.27 20.97 -33.58
C GLN A 2 -7.26 21.77 -32.71
N PRO A 3 -7.01 22.17 -31.47
CA PRO A 3 -7.99 23.01 -30.75
C PRO A 3 -7.87 24.52 -30.95
N VAL A 4 -6.80 25.01 -31.58
CA VAL A 4 -6.60 26.46 -31.75
C VAL A 4 -7.35 27.03 -32.97
N CYS A 5 -7.65 26.20 -33.97
CA CYS A 5 -8.40 26.62 -35.17
C CYS A 5 -9.90 26.82 -34.92
N SER A 6 -10.47 26.11 -33.94
CA SER A 6 -11.90 26.16 -33.62
C SER A 6 -12.31 27.44 -32.88
N LEU A 7 -11.39 28.05 -32.14
CA LEU A 7 -11.68 29.26 -31.34
C LEU A 7 -11.70 30.54 -32.19
N VAL A 8 -11.03 30.55 -33.35
CA VAL A 8 -10.97 31.70 -34.26
C VAL A 8 -12.26 31.81 -35.10
N TYR A 9 -12.93 30.69 -35.35
CA TYR A 9 -14.20 30.64 -36.11
C TYR A 9 -15.44 31.03 -35.28
N SER A 10 -15.38 30.89 -33.97
CA SER A 10 -16.51 31.23 -33.11
C SER A 10 -16.59 32.72 -32.69
N LEU A 11 -15.61 33.54 -33.08
CA LEU A 11 -15.59 34.99 -32.73
C LEU A 11 -16.13 35.90 -33.83
N GLY A 12 -16.72 35.36 -34.89
CA GLY A 12 -17.52 36.15 -35.84
C GLY A 12 -16.77 37.25 -36.57
N ILE A 13 -15.44 37.11 -36.85
CA ILE A 13 -14.63 38.15 -37.53
C ILE A 13 -14.34 37.69 -38.96
N ALA A 14 -15.38 37.39 -39.71
CA ALA A 14 -15.25 37.21 -41.16
C ALA A 14 -16.59 37.61 -41.78
N SER A 15 -16.75 38.92 -42.02
CA SER A 15 -17.49 39.53 -43.11
C SER A 15 -17.88 40.96 -42.71
N GLU A 16 -17.10 41.93 -43.13
CA GLU A 16 -17.48 43.26 -43.50
C GLU A 16 -16.22 44.11 -43.83
N PHE A 17 -15.66 43.89 -44.97
CA PHE A 17 -14.75 44.86 -45.59
C PHE A 17 -15.35 45.30 -46.91
N ALA A 18 -16.34 46.18 -46.82
CA ALA A 18 -16.74 47.04 -47.93
C ALA A 18 -17.02 48.43 -47.38
N GLY A 19 -16.08 49.32 -47.59
CA GLY A 19 -16.30 50.75 -47.66
C GLY A 19 -16.55 51.50 -46.36
N LYS A 20 -15.47 52.04 -45.76
CA LYS A 20 -15.39 53.44 -45.29
C LYS A 20 -13.97 53.70 -44.69
N ARG A 21 -13.37 54.82 -45.11
CA ARG A 21 -12.08 55.31 -44.56
C ARG A 21 -12.15 55.45 -43.05
N VAL A 22 -11.45 54.59 -42.34
CA VAL A 22 -11.27 54.69 -40.90
C VAL A 22 -9.86 55.20 -40.67
N GLY A 23 -9.76 56.35 -39.96
CA GLY A 23 -8.51 57.08 -39.72
C GLY A 23 -7.42 56.19 -39.08
N ALA A 24 -6.16 56.46 -39.40
CA ALA A 24 -4.96 55.72 -39.00
C ALA A 24 -4.91 55.40 -37.48
N THR A 25 -5.45 56.25 -36.62
CA THR A 25 -5.45 56.11 -35.17
C THR A 25 -6.27 54.92 -34.64
N ARG A 26 -7.28 54.45 -35.35
CA ARG A 26 -8.07 53.28 -34.97
C ARG A 26 -7.42 51.95 -35.37
N ILE A 27 -6.57 51.96 -36.36
CA ILE A 27 -5.81 50.78 -36.80
C ILE A 27 -4.66 50.51 -35.83
N TYR A 28 -3.95 51.52 -35.40
CA TYR A 28 -2.86 51.39 -34.42
C TYR A 28 -3.35 50.92 -33.04
N SER A 29 -4.51 51.37 -32.56
CA SER A 29 -5.06 50.88 -31.29
C SER A 29 -5.53 49.43 -31.34
N ARG A 30 -6.04 48.96 -32.49
CA ARG A 30 -6.40 47.53 -32.67
C ARG A 30 -5.17 46.62 -32.82
N LEU A 31 -4.14 47.04 -33.52
CA LEU A 31 -2.88 46.31 -33.62
C LEU A 31 -2.15 46.26 -32.29
N PHE A 32 -2.21 47.34 -31.49
CA PHE A 32 -1.63 47.34 -30.16
C PHE A 32 -2.39 46.39 -29.20
N LEU A 33 -3.71 46.36 -29.28
CA LEU A 33 -4.55 45.45 -28.47
C LEU A 33 -4.32 43.98 -28.84
N ILE A 34 -4.19 43.64 -30.13
CA ILE A 34 -3.88 42.29 -30.61
C ILE A 34 -2.48 41.87 -30.18
N SER A 35 -1.47 42.75 -30.27
CA SER A 35 -0.12 42.47 -29.76
C SER A 35 -0.07 42.32 -28.26
N TYR A 36 -0.85 43.10 -27.51
CA TYR A 36 -0.95 43.00 -26.05
C TYR A 36 -1.65 41.69 -25.62
N LEU A 37 -2.76 41.34 -26.29
CA LEU A 37 -3.49 40.09 -26.02
C LEU A 37 -2.69 38.84 -26.41
N SER A 38 -1.94 38.90 -27.51
CA SER A 38 -1.05 37.77 -27.88
C SER A 38 0.11 37.59 -26.89
N ARG A 39 0.67 38.70 -26.37
CA ARG A 39 1.71 38.62 -25.30
C ARG A 39 1.13 38.10 -23.99
N LEU A 40 -0.09 38.46 -23.62
CA LEU A 40 -0.79 37.96 -22.43
C LEU A 40 -1.11 36.44 -22.57
N LEU A 41 -1.54 36.00 -23.75
CA LEU A 41 -1.81 34.59 -24.05
C LEU A 41 -0.53 33.76 -24.02
N VAL A 42 0.57 34.23 -24.59
CA VAL A 42 1.88 33.55 -24.54
C VAL A 42 2.40 33.51 -23.09
N TYR A 43 2.27 34.61 -22.34
CA TYR A 43 2.72 34.67 -20.95
C TYR A 43 1.88 33.78 -20.02
N SER A 44 0.56 33.71 -20.24
CA SER A 44 -0.32 32.82 -19.47
C SER A 44 -0.10 31.34 -19.82
N SER A 45 0.10 31.03 -21.10
CA SER A 45 0.36 29.64 -21.54
C SER A 45 1.73 29.13 -21.11
N THR A 46 2.77 29.99 -21.14
CA THR A 46 4.10 29.62 -20.61
C THR A 46 4.08 29.46 -19.09
N ARG A 47 3.36 30.30 -18.36
CA ARG A 47 3.20 30.16 -16.91
C ARG A 47 2.41 28.90 -16.56
N LEU A 48 1.36 28.57 -17.31
CA LEU A 48 0.58 27.33 -17.14
C LEU A 48 1.42 26.08 -17.46
N LEU A 49 2.24 26.12 -18.53
CA LEU A 49 3.14 25.04 -18.91
C LEU A 49 4.27 24.86 -17.88
N VAL A 50 4.87 25.93 -17.37
CA VAL A 50 5.91 25.85 -16.33
C VAL A 50 5.29 25.37 -15.01
N TYR A 51 4.09 25.82 -14.65
CA TYR A 51 3.41 25.38 -13.44
C TYR A 51 2.97 23.90 -13.54
N SER A 52 2.49 23.46 -14.70
CA SER A 52 2.12 22.07 -14.93
C SER A 52 3.35 21.15 -15.00
N SER A 53 4.45 21.60 -15.62
CA SER A 53 5.68 20.81 -15.68
C SER A 53 6.40 20.72 -14.34
N THR A 54 6.44 21.82 -13.55
CA THR A 54 6.99 21.79 -12.18
C THR A 54 6.13 20.93 -11.25
N ARG A 55 4.80 21.00 -11.38
CA ARG A 55 3.90 20.15 -10.60
C ARG A 55 4.01 18.68 -11.00
N LEU A 56 4.17 18.39 -12.29
CA LEU A 56 4.42 17.04 -12.81
C LEU A 56 5.79 16.51 -12.36
N LEU A 57 6.85 17.32 -12.39
CA LEU A 57 8.17 16.95 -11.89
C LEU A 57 8.17 16.73 -10.37
N VAL A 58 7.47 17.55 -9.59
CA VAL A 58 7.28 17.34 -8.15
C VAL A 58 6.43 16.09 -7.91
N TYR A 59 5.40 15.86 -8.71
CA TYR A 59 4.57 14.66 -8.64
C TYR A 59 5.38 13.39 -8.94
N LEU A 60 6.19 13.37 -10.01
CA LEU A 60 7.06 12.25 -10.38
C LEU A 60 8.14 11.97 -9.31
N SER A 61 8.64 13.01 -8.62
CA SER A 61 9.65 12.82 -7.57
C SER A 61 9.10 12.31 -6.23
N THR A 62 7.77 12.35 -6.03
CA THR A 62 7.12 11.92 -4.77
C THR A 62 6.47 10.54 -4.84
N HIS A 63 6.41 9.90 -6.01
CA HIS A 63 5.67 8.65 -6.25
C HIS A 63 6.61 7.47 -6.57
N MET A 64 7.82 7.48 -6.06
CA MET A 64 8.86 6.52 -6.40
C MET A 64 9.05 5.49 -5.28
N ILE A 65 9.05 4.21 -5.63
CA ILE A 65 9.52 3.16 -4.74
C ILE A 65 10.98 2.83 -5.02
N PHE A 66 11.81 2.80 -3.98
CA PHE A 66 13.22 2.43 -4.04
C PHE A 66 13.37 0.99 -3.53
N LEU A 67 13.92 0.13 -4.37
CA LEU A 67 14.08 -1.30 -4.11
C LEU A 67 15.56 -1.72 -4.24
N PRO A 68 15.96 -2.89 -3.67
CA PRO A 68 17.27 -3.45 -3.95
C PRO A 68 17.51 -3.60 -5.46
N GLU A 69 18.71 -3.26 -5.90
CA GLU A 69 19.12 -3.42 -7.29
C GLU A 69 18.93 -4.88 -7.75
N HIS A 70 18.36 -5.07 -8.94
CA HIS A 70 18.04 -6.38 -9.52
C HIS A 70 17.01 -7.23 -8.75
N LEU A 71 16.28 -6.67 -7.79
CA LEU A 71 15.17 -7.39 -7.17
C LEU A 71 14.13 -7.77 -8.25
N PRO A 72 13.72 -9.04 -8.38
CA PRO A 72 12.79 -9.47 -9.45
C PRO A 72 11.49 -8.65 -9.51
N VAL A 73 10.93 -8.33 -8.35
CA VAL A 73 9.71 -7.51 -8.21
C VAL A 73 9.85 -6.12 -8.86
N ALA A 74 11.05 -5.53 -8.87
CA ALA A 74 11.28 -4.23 -9.50
C ALA A 74 10.99 -4.25 -11.02
N ALA A 75 11.29 -5.35 -11.70
CA ALA A 75 10.99 -5.50 -13.13
C ALA A 75 9.47 -5.61 -13.38
N GLU A 76 8.75 -6.34 -12.51
CA GLU A 76 7.29 -6.47 -12.61
C GLU A 76 6.58 -5.14 -12.36
N LEU A 77 7.01 -4.38 -11.36
CA LEU A 77 6.45 -3.06 -11.06
C LEU A 77 6.72 -2.06 -12.20
N ARG A 78 7.94 -2.05 -12.78
CA ARG A 78 8.24 -1.21 -13.95
C ARG A 78 7.38 -1.58 -15.15
N ALA A 79 7.18 -2.88 -15.40
CA ALA A 79 6.30 -3.36 -16.47
C ALA A 79 4.84 -2.95 -16.26
N ALA A 80 4.40 -2.83 -15.00
CA ALA A 80 3.08 -2.33 -14.62
C ALA A 80 2.97 -0.79 -14.65
N GLY A 81 4.07 -0.05 -14.95
CA GLY A 81 4.08 1.41 -15.11
C GLY A 81 4.40 2.19 -13.83
N PHE A 82 4.88 1.54 -12.79
CA PHE A 82 5.31 2.23 -11.57
C PHE A 82 6.71 2.83 -11.72
N ASP A 83 6.93 3.96 -11.04
CA ASP A 83 8.25 4.56 -10.89
C ASP A 83 9.06 3.78 -9.85
N VAL A 84 10.00 2.98 -10.33
CA VAL A 84 10.88 2.15 -9.49
C VAL A 84 12.33 2.54 -9.72
N ALA A 85 13.01 2.95 -8.66
CA ALA A 85 14.46 3.19 -8.66
C ALA A 85 15.19 2.12 -7.86
N ASP A 86 16.42 1.84 -8.27
CA ASP A 86 17.33 1.02 -7.49
C ASP A 86 18.05 1.89 -6.45
N TYR A 87 18.29 1.36 -5.25
CA TYR A 87 19.05 2.10 -4.26
C TYR A 87 20.52 1.59 -4.19
N PRO A 88 21.46 2.48 -3.79
CA PRO A 88 21.32 3.88 -3.45
C PRO A 88 21.10 4.76 -4.70
N SER A 89 20.12 5.66 -4.65
CA SER A 89 19.82 6.62 -5.71
C SER A 89 19.70 8.03 -5.14
N SER A 90 19.91 9.05 -5.98
CA SER A 90 19.67 10.44 -5.59
C SER A 90 18.18 10.67 -5.33
N GLY A 91 17.84 11.52 -4.35
CA GLY A 91 16.45 11.84 -4.00
C GLY A 91 15.81 10.95 -2.93
N GLN A 92 16.55 10.02 -2.36
CA GLN A 92 16.08 9.16 -1.26
C GLN A 92 15.86 9.91 0.07
N GLU A 93 16.43 11.09 0.23
CA GLU A 93 16.37 11.88 1.47
C GLU A 93 14.93 12.18 1.95
N ARG A 94 13.96 12.13 1.04
CA ARG A 94 12.55 12.35 1.34
C ARG A 94 11.71 11.07 1.34
N ALA A 95 12.30 9.94 0.99
CA ALA A 95 11.62 8.66 0.99
C ALA A 95 11.53 8.09 2.40
N ARG A 96 10.37 7.54 2.77
CA ARG A 96 10.20 6.83 4.03
C ARG A 96 10.96 5.51 4.01
N ARG A 97 11.82 5.30 4.98
CA ARG A 97 12.63 4.08 5.13
C ARG A 97 11.80 3.01 5.83
N VAL A 98 11.22 2.13 5.04
CA VAL A 98 10.38 1.03 5.53
C VAL A 98 11.15 -0.28 5.51
N LEU A 99 11.17 -0.98 6.63
CA LEU A 99 11.68 -2.33 6.73
C LEU A 99 10.53 -3.33 6.49
N LEU A 100 10.77 -4.36 5.69
CA LEU A 100 9.84 -5.48 5.49
C LEU A 100 10.45 -6.75 6.09
N LEU A 101 9.99 -7.12 7.30
CA LEU A 101 10.27 -8.43 7.89
C LEU A 101 9.30 -9.46 7.30
N ASN A 102 9.73 -10.08 6.23
CA ASN A 102 8.91 -11.04 5.49
C ASN A 102 9.04 -12.45 6.09
N LEU A 103 8.02 -12.90 6.82
CA LEU A 103 7.97 -14.23 7.44
C LEU A 103 7.29 -15.28 6.54
N MET A 104 6.69 -14.87 5.41
CA MET A 104 6.00 -15.76 4.48
C MET A 104 6.96 -16.73 3.79
N PRO A 105 6.53 -17.97 3.51
CA PRO A 105 7.38 -18.95 2.81
C PRO A 105 7.62 -18.59 1.34
N GLN A 106 6.62 -18.06 0.64
CA GLN A 106 6.72 -17.59 -0.75
C GLN A 106 7.11 -16.12 -0.79
N LYS A 107 8.39 -15.83 -0.60
CA LYS A 107 8.92 -14.48 -0.46
C LYS A 107 8.54 -13.56 -1.62
N LEU A 108 8.74 -14.01 -2.87
CA LEU A 108 8.55 -13.19 -4.06
C LEU A 108 7.10 -12.70 -4.21
N VAL A 109 6.12 -13.54 -3.90
CA VAL A 109 4.70 -13.17 -3.95
C VAL A 109 4.43 -12.03 -2.95
N THR A 110 4.88 -12.21 -1.71
CA THR A 110 4.67 -11.22 -0.65
C THR A 110 5.46 -9.93 -0.90
N GLU A 111 6.66 -10.03 -1.48
CA GLU A 111 7.46 -8.88 -1.92
C GLU A 111 6.69 -8.06 -2.95
N LEU A 112 6.06 -8.72 -3.93
CA LEU A 112 5.26 -8.07 -4.96
C LEU A 112 4.00 -7.42 -4.36
N ASP A 113 3.22 -8.18 -3.57
CA ASP A 113 2.00 -7.70 -2.94
C ASP A 113 2.26 -6.41 -2.13
N ILE A 114 3.28 -6.43 -1.25
CA ILE A 114 3.64 -5.28 -0.41
C ILE A 114 4.23 -4.13 -1.22
N ALA A 115 5.20 -4.40 -2.11
CA ALA A 115 5.86 -3.35 -2.88
C ALA A 115 4.90 -2.64 -3.82
N ARG A 116 3.95 -3.37 -4.45
CA ARG A 116 2.91 -2.78 -5.29
C ARG A 116 1.99 -1.89 -4.48
N THR A 117 1.45 -2.40 -3.37
CA THR A 117 0.54 -1.63 -2.52
C THR A 117 1.20 -0.34 -2.01
N LEU A 118 2.48 -0.40 -1.62
CA LEU A 118 3.24 0.79 -1.23
C LEU A 118 3.44 1.76 -2.39
N ALA A 119 3.78 1.27 -3.59
CA ALA A 119 3.93 2.11 -4.78
C ALA A 119 2.61 2.81 -5.18
N GLU A 120 1.48 2.12 -5.04
CA GLU A 120 0.14 2.66 -5.34
C GLU A 120 -0.30 3.77 -4.38
N THR A 121 0.31 3.88 -3.18
CA THR A 121 0.03 5.00 -2.26
C THR A 121 0.43 6.36 -2.82
N GLY A 122 1.31 6.38 -3.81
CA GLY A 122 1.86 7.61 -4.37
C GLY A 122 2.85 8.32 -3.45
N GLN A 123 3.35 7.66 -2.41
CA GLN A 123 4.37 8.19 -1.50
C GLN A 123 5.74 7.60 -1.83
N ALA A 124 6.79 8.40 -1.64
CA ALA A 124 8.16 7.91 -1.83
C ALA A 124 8.54 6.96 -0.69
N VAL A 125 8.88 5.70 -1.02
CA VAL A 125 9.22 4.66 -0.06
C VAL A 125 10.53 3.99 -0.44
N HIS A 126 11.46 3.90 0.51
CA HIS A 126 12.66 3.07 0.44
C HIS A 126 12.39 1.77 1.20
N LEU A 127 12.12 0.69 0.46
CA LEU A 127 11.76 -0.61 1.03
C LEU A 127 13.00 -1.50 1.18
N THR A 128 13.35 -1.84 2.42
CA THR A 128 14.45 -2.77 2.74
C THR A 128 13.90 -4.10 3.22
N LEU A 129 14.28 -5.19 2.53
CA LEU A 129 13.89 -6.54 2.91
C LEU A 129 14.78 -7.03 4.06
N VAL A 130 14.15 -7.50 5.15
CA VAL A 130 14.88 -7.99 6.32
C VAL A 130 14.40 -9.37 6.76
N ARG A 131 15.30 -10.13 7.39
CA ARG A 131 15.06 -11.44 7.98
C ARG A 131 15.56 -11.47 9.43
N LEU A 132 15.01 -12.37 10.23
CA LEU A 132 15.55 -12.61 11.57
C LEU A 132 16.91 -13.34 11.49
N PRO A 133 17.84 -13.07 12.41
CA PRO A 133 19.11 -13.80 12.50
C PRO A 133 18.87 -15.32 12.58
N GLY A 134 19.69 -16.11 11.88
CA GLY A 134 19.61 -17.57 11.92
C GLY A 134 18.33 -18.19 11.32
N GLN A 135 17.46 -17.43 10.70
CA GLN A 135 16.25 -17.95 10.05
C GLN A 135 16.60 -18.85 8.86
N THR A 136 15.95 -20.02 8.77
CA THR A 136 16.14 -20.97 7.67
C THR A 136 14.97 -20.90 6.69
N PHE A 137 15.27 -21.07 5.40
CA PHE A 137 14.29 -20.95 4.31
C PHE A 137 14.19 -22.26 3.54
N LYS A 138 12.96 -22.75 3.29
CA LYS A 138 12.73 -24.03 2.59
C LYS A 138 12.19 -23.83 1.17
N THR A 139 11.54 -22.73 0.91
CA THR A 139 10.74 -22.48 -0.31
C THR A 139 11.30 -21.36 -1.17
N THR A 140 12.19 -20.54 -0.63
CA THR A 140 12.88 -19.47 -1.36
C THR A 140 14.36 -19.86 -1.54
N PRO A 141 14.92 -19.73 -2.74
CA PRO A 141 16.34 -20.01 -2.97
C PRO A 141 17.22 -19.18 -2.05
N MET A 142 18.26 -19.80 -1.49
CA MET A 142 19.18 -19.12 -0.57
C MET A 142 19.91 -17.95 -1.26
N GLU A 143 20.17 -18.07 -2.56
CA GLU A 143 20.76 -16.99 -3.37
C GLU A 143 19.91 -15.71 -3.30
N HIS A 144 18.59 -15.81 -3.48
CA HIS A 144 17.66 -14.69 -3.35
C HIS A 144 17.74 -14.05 -1.95
N ILE A 145 17.79 -14.90 -0.90
CA ILE A 145 17.90 -14.41 0.48
C ILE A 145 19.22 -13.66 0.71
N LEU A 146 20.33 -14.24 0.29
CA LEU A 146 21.67 -13.64 0.50
C LEU A 146 21.86 -12.35 -0.32
N GLN A 147 21.22 -12.25 -1.48
CA GLN A 147 21.33 -11.09 -2.35
C GLN A 147 20.47 -9.93 -1.88
N PHE A 148 19.23 -10.18 -1.42
CA PHE A 148 18.24 -9.11 -1.21
C PHE A 148 17.85 -8.89 0.26
N TYR A 149 18.05 -9.88 1.15
CA TYR A 149 17.64 -9.76 2.54
C TYR A 149 18.82 -9.46 3.46
N ARG A 150 18.65 -8.46 4.32
CA ARG A 150 19.60 -8.15 5.39
C ARG A 150 19.12 -8.78 6.71
N GLU A 151 20.05 -9.13 7.59
CA GLU A 151 19.68 -9.48 8.97
C GLU A 151 19.17 -8.24 9.69
N LEU A 152 18.01 -8.36 10.34
CA LEU A 152 17.44 -7.26 11.12
C LEU A 152 18.33 -6.99 12.33
N THR A 153 18.76 -5.75 12.50
CA THR A 153 19.54 -5.31 13.64
C THR A 153 18.87 -4.16 14.38
N PRO A 154 19.22 -3.90 15.65
CA PRO A 154 18.72 -2.75 16.40
C PRO A 154 19.02 -1.40 15.72
N GLU A 155 20.16 -1.27 15.04
CA GLU A 155 20.56 -0.06 14.32
C GLU A 155 19.61 0.19 13.13
N MET A 156 19.25 -0.85 12.39
CA MET A 156 18.26 -0.73 11.29
C MET A 156 16.90 -0.26 11.81
N LEU A 157 16.44 -0.77 12.95
CA LEU A 157 15.19 -0.30 13.59
C LEU A 157 15.31 1.16 14.06
N ALA A 158 16.50 1.60 14.48
CA ALA A 158 16.73 2.98 14.88
C ALA A 158 16.71 3.97 13.71
N GLU A 159 17.09 3.52 12.54
CA GLU A 159 17.16 4.33 11.31
C GLU A 159 15.89 4.27 10.47
N ALA A 160 15.02 3.30 10.71
CA ALA A 160 13.79 3.13 9.97
C ALA A 160 12.72 4.15 10.38
N ASP A 161 11.85 4.48 9.44
CA ASP A 161 10.66 5.29 9.66
C ASP A 161 9.41 4.42 9.89
N GLY A 162 9.46 3.13 9.53
CA GLY A 162 8.41 2.14 9.75
C GLY A 162 8.87 0.71 9.56
N LEU A 163 8.13 -0.25 10.14
CA LEU A 163 8.37 -1.69 10.01
C LEU A 163 7.07 -2.40 9.62
N ILE A 164 7.11 -3.22 8.59
CA ILE A 164 6.04 -4.16 8.23
C ILE A 164 6.50 -5.57 8.61
N VAL A 165 5.66 -6.31 9.35
CA VAL A 165 5.89 -7.72 9.70
C VAL A 165 4.78 -8.54 9.09
N THR A 166 5.11 -9.42 8.13
CA THR A 166 4.12 -10.21 7.40
C THR A 166 3.62 -11.41 8.20
N GLY A 167 2.52 -12.00 7.77
CA GLY A 167 2.04 -13.28 8.26
C GLY A 167 3.04 -14.42 8.06
N ALA A 168 2.70 -15.57 8.64
CA ALA A 168 3.38 -16.84 8.46
C ALA A 168 2.35 -17.99 8.60
N PRO A 169 2.48 -19.10 7.86
CA PRO A 169 1.55 -20.24 7.97
C PRO A 169 1.87 -21.11 9.21
N LEU A 170 1.76 -20.52 10.40
CA LEU A 170 2.12 -21.11 11.68
C LEU A 170 0.94 -21.13 12.66
N GLU A 171 -0.28 -21.12 12.15
CA GLU A 171 -1.50 -21.01 12.94
C GLU A 171 -1.69 -22.19 13.92
N ASN A 172 -1.22 -23.37 13.53
CA ASN A 172 -1.40 -24.60 14.28
C ASN A 172 -0.28 -24.86 15.31
N ILE A 173 0.69 -23.95 15.44
CA ILE A 173 1.83 -24.07 16.36
C ILE A 173 1.64 -23.01 17.46
N ALA A 174 1.84 -23.36 18.75
CA ALA A 174 1.87 -22.36 19.81
C ALA A 174 2.96 -21.31 19.51
N PHE A 175 2.74 -20.05 19.92
CA PHE A 175 3.70 -19.00 19.59
C PHE A 175 5.09 -19.31 20.13
N GLU A 176 5.16 -19.82 21.36
CA GLU A 176 6.40 -20.16 22.06
C GLU A 176 7.16 -21.33 21.40
N GLU A 177 6.48 -22.17 20.62
CA GLU A 177 7.08 -23.29 19.89
C GLU A 177 7.66 -22.87 18.53
N VAL A 178 7.41 -21.63 18.10
CA VAL A 178 7.97 -21.10 16.86
C VAL A 178 9.47 -20.89 17.03
N ARG A 179 10.29 -21.50 16.16
CA ARG A 179 11.75 -21.51 16.28
C ARG A 179 12.40 -20.14 16.47
N TYR A 180 11.84 -19.12 15.88
CA TYR A 180 12.36 -17.75 15.95
C TYR A 180 11.53 -16.85 16.87
N TRP A 181 10.69 -17.43 17.76
CA TRP A 181 9.78 -16.67 18.62
C TRP A 181 10.52 -15.66 19.47
N GLN A 182 11.57 -16.05 20.17
CA GLN A 182 12.35 -15.15 21.03
C GLN A 182 12.97 -13.98 20.25
N LEU A 183 13.46 -14.24 19.03
CA LEU A 183 14.01 -13.19 18.17
C LEU A 183 12.92 -12.24 17.66
N LEU A 184 11.73 -12.77 17.40
CA LEU A 184 10.58 -11.96 17.01
C LEU A 184 10.10 -11.08 18.17
N GLU A 185 10.01 -11.63 19.40
CA GLU A 185 9.69 -10.86 20.61
C GLU A 185 10.70 -9.72 20.81
N GLN A 186 11.99 -10.00 20.72
CA GLN A 186 13.04 -8.97 20.83
C GLN A 186 12.87 -7.86 19.78
N ALA A 187 12.56 -8.22 18.54
CA ALA A 187 12.32 -7.24 17.48
C ALA A 187 11.05 -6.39 17.74
N MET A 188 9.97 -7.01 18.27
CA MET A 188 8.75 -6.32 18.66
C MET A 188 9.01 -5.35 19.83
N ASP A 189 9.72 -5.79 20.87
CA ASP A 189 10.05 -4.97 22.03
C ASP A 189 10.94 -3.78 21.66
N GLU A 190 11.95 -4.02 20.81
CA GLU A 190 12.86 -2.97 20.34
C GLU A 190 12.12 -1.92 19.49
N ALA A 191 11.23 -2.35 18.58
CA ALA A 191 10.40 -1.45 17.79
C ALA A 191 9.45 -0.64 18.68
N ALA A 192 8.81 -1.27 19.66
CA ALA A 192 7.91 -0.62 20.61
C ALA A 192 8.65 0.39 21.51
N ALA A 193 9.85 0.04 22.03
CA ALA A 193 10.68 0.92 22.84
C ALA A 193 11.08 2.19 22.08
N ARG A 194 11.28 2.09 20.78
CA ARG A 194 11.60 3.22 19.88
C ARG A 194 10.36 3.97 19.41
N ARG A 195 9.15 3.47 19.73
CA ARG A 195 7.88 3.95 19.18
C ARG A 195 7.89 3.99 17.64
N LEU A 196 8.61 3.05 17.02
CA LEU A 196 8.60 2.87 15.58
C LEU A 196 7.20 2.46 15.13
N PRO A 197 6.59 3.10 14.13
CA PRO A 197 5.34 2.66 13.55
C PRO A 197 5.47 1.24 12.98
N VAL A 198 4.71 0.27 13.50
CA VAL A 198 4.75 -1.11 13.01
C VAL A 198 3.39 -1.52 12.48
N LEU A 199 3.39 -2.13 11.28
CA LEU A 199 2.24 -2.81 10.70
C LEU A 199 2.46 -4.32 10.81
N TYR A 200 1.70 -4.98 11.68
CA TYR A 200 1.66 -6.43 11.80
C TYR A 200 0.51 -6.99 10.98
N ILE A 201 0.78 -8.00 10.13
CA ILE A 201 -0.19 -8.56 9.19
C ILE A 201 -0.51 -10.01 9.54
N CYS A 202 -1.80 -10.37 9.57
CA CYS A 202 -2.33 -11.73 9.71
C CYS A 202 -1.77 -12.46 10.94
N TRP A 203 -0.99 -13.52 10.76
CA TRP A 203 -0.37 -14.26 11.86
C TRP A 203 0.52 -13.37 12.73
N ALA A 204 1.30 -12.46 12.12
CA ALA A 204 2.13 -11.54 12.90
C ALA A 204 1.28 -10.57 13.75
N ALA A 205 0.10 -10.17 13.30
CA ALA A 205 -0.84 -9.38 14.10
C ALA A 205 -1.31 -10.17 15.33
N GLN A 206 -1.67 -11.44 15.15
CA GLN A 206 -2.04 -12.31 16.26
C GLN A 206 -0.87 -12.56 17.23
N ALA A 207 0.35 -12.76 16.70
CA ALA A 207 1.57 -12.94 17.47
C ALA A 207 1.90 -11.71 18.33
N ALA A 208 1.81 -10.52 17.75
CA ALA A 208 2.07 -9.27 18.45
C ALA A 208 0.96 -8.93 19.47
N LEU A 209 -0.31 -9.20 19.15
CA LEU A 209 -1.40 -9.09 20.10
C LEU A 209 -1.22 -10.03 21.30
N TYR A 210 -0.73 -11.25 21.05
CA TYR A 210 -0.38 -12.18 22.11
C TYR A 210 0.83 -11.70 22.94
N HIS A 211 1.89 -11.26 22.28
CA HIS A 211 3.11 -10.78 22.96
C HIS A 211 2.80 -9.61 23.89
N PHE A 212 2.16 -8.56 23.38
CA PHE A 212 1.93 -7.33 24.15
C PHE A 212 0.75 -7.39 25.11
N TYR A 213 -0.30 -8.15 24.77
CA TYR A 213 -1.59 -8.10 25.49
C TYR A 213 -2.08 -9.46 25.96
N LYS A 214 -1.36 -10.54 25.68
CA LYS A 214 -1.73 -11.94 25.99
C LYS A 214 -3.08 -12.35 25.38
N ILE A 215 -3.47 -11.71 24.27
CA ILE A 215 -4.67 -12.08 23.51
C ILE A 215 -4.38 -13.37 22.74
N PRO A 216 -5.09 -14.48 23.07
CA PRO A 216 -4.82 -15.76 22.43
C PRO A 216 -5.39 -15.82 21.01
N LYS A 217 -4.78 -16.63 20.16
CA LYS A 217 -5.41 -17.07 18.92
C LYS A 217 -6.33 -18.24 19.17
N HIS A 218 -7.47 -18.27 18.48
CA HIS A 218 -8.45 -19.35 18.56
C HIS A 218 -8.55 -20.07 17.21
N PRO A 219 -8.57 -21.41 17.17
CA PRO A 219 -8.76 -22.14 15.94
C PRO A 219 -10.17 -21.92 15.39
N LEU A 220 -10.27 -21.76 14.07
CA LEU A 220 -11.53 -21.69 13.35
C LEU A 220 -11.97 -23.12 12.95
N PRO A 221 -13.28 -23.41 12.92
CA PRO A 221 -13.80 -24.71 12.50
C PRO A 221 -13.53 -25.01 11.02
N ARG A 222 -13.34 -23.98 10.22
CA ARG A 222 -12.93 -24.04 8.81
C ARG A 222 -12.07 -22.81 8.48
N LYS A 223 -11.28 -22.92 7.43
CA LYS A 223 -10.48 -21.78 6.92
C LYS A 223 -11.39 -20.57 6.65
N MET A 224 -11.06 -19.43 7.22
CA MET A 224 -11.63 -18.14 6.82
C MET A 224 -10.96 -17.73 5.51
N PHE A 225 -11.69 -17.87 4.40
CA PHE A 225 -11.11 -17.75 3.06
C PHE A 225 -12.04 -17.00 2.13
N GLY A 226 -11.68 -15.79 1.76
CA GLY A 226 -12.50 -14.91 0.94
C GLY A 226 -12.29 -13.43 1.23
N VAL A 227 -13.21 -12.61 0.75
CA VAL A 227 -13.24 -11.15 0.95
C VAL A 227 -14.45 -10.79 1.79
N PHE A 228 -14.21 -10.15 2.93
CA PHE A 228 -15.27 -9.87 3.91
C PHE A 228 -15.37 -8.37 4.19
N GLU A 229 -16.60 -7.88 4.26
CA GLU A 229 -16.87 -6.48 4.57
C GLU A 229 -16.48 -6.18 6.03
N GLN A 230 -15.67 -5.14 6.22
CA GLN A 230 -15.21 -4.64 7.51
C GLN A 230 -15.92 -3.33 7.81
N LYS A 231 -16.65 -3.26 8.90
CA LYS A 231 -17.28 -2.03 9.41
C LYS A 231 -16.26 -1.23 10.21
N VAL A 232 -16.05 0.02 9.86
CA VAL A 232 -15.16 0.95 10.59
C VAL A 232 -15.82 1.30 11.93
N LEU A 233 -15.08 1.09 13.02
CA LEU A 233 -15.53 1.38 14.40
C LEU A 233 -14.90 2.67 14.95
N GLN A 234 -13.73 3.07 14.41
CA GLN A 234 -12.97 4.23 14.86
C GLN A 234 -12.66 5.14 13.66
N PRO A 235 -13.67 5.84 13.12
CA PRO A 235 -13.48 6.68 11.93
C PRO A 235 -12.52 7.86 12.18
N GLU A 236 -12.36 8.27 13.44
CA GLU A 236 -11.43 9.34 13.83
C GLU A 236 -9.97 8.88 13.93
N SER A 237 -9.71 7.58 13.93
CA SER A 237 -8.35 7.05 13.96
C SER A 237 -7.61 7.42 12.67
N ALA A 238 -6.36 7.87 12.77
CA ALA A 238 -5.53 8.21 11.62
C ALA A 238 -5.44 7.04 10.61
N ALA A 239 -5.38 5.79 11.09
CA ALA A 239 -5.35 4.61 10.23
C ALA A 239 -6.62 4.42 9.38
N MET A 240 -7.77 4.97 9.82
CA MET A 240 -9.07 4.82 9.15
C MET A 240 -9.49 6.05 8.33
N GLN A 241 -8.69 7.11 8.33
CA GLN A 241 -9.01 8.36 7.63
C GLN A 241 -9.24 8.15 6.12
N GLY A 242 -10.38 8.62 5.63
CA GLY A 242 -10.74 8.55 4.20
C GLY A 242 -11.12 7.16 3.70
N LEU A 243 -11.22 6.15 4.58
CA LEU A 243 -11.87 4.89 4.27
C LEU A 243 -13.40 5.05 4.28
N ALA A 244 -14.10 4.25 3.48
CA ALA A 244 -15.55 4.15 3.55
C ALA A 244 -15.98 3.60 4.93
N PRO A 245 -17.22 3.89 5.40
CA PRO A 245 -17.73 3.36 6.67
C PRO A 245 -17.70 1.82 6.76
N ALA A 246 -17.72 1.16 5.61
CA ALA A 246 -17.45 -0.26 5.47
C ALA A 246 -16.62 -0.49 4.20
N PHE A 247 -15.69 -1.44 4.25
CA PHE A 247 -14.80 -1.77 3.14
C PHE A 247 -14.48 -3.27 3.10
N PRO A 248 -14.28 -3.84 1.91
CA PRO A 248 -13.92 -5.24 1.77
C PRO A 248 -12.44 -5.48 2.13
N MET A 249 -12.16 -6.63 2.77
CA MET A 249 -10.81 -7.06 3.14
C MET A 249 -10.63 -8.57 2.92
N PRO A 250 -9.60 -9.00 2.17
CA PRO A 250 -9.25 -10.40 2.00
C PRO A 250 -8.84 -11.06 3.31
N ASN A 251 -9.20 -12.34 3.47
CA ASN A 251 -8.78 -13.19 4.57
C ASN A 251 -8.39 -14.57 4.05
N SER A 252 -7.29 -15.11 4.59
CA SER A 252 -6.85 -16.48 4.40
C SER A 252 -6.18 -16.97 5.68
N ARG A 253 -6.95 -17.54 6.60
CA ARG A 253 -6.46 -17.91 7.93
C ARG A 253 -7.26 -19.03 8.58
N HIS A 254 -6.60 -19.79 9.47
CA HIS A 254 -7.19 -20.88 10.25
C HIS A 254 -7.44 -20.51 11.72
N THR A 255 -7.07 -19.30 12.12
CA THR A 255 -7.25 -18.80 13.49
C THR A 255 -7.83 -17.39 13.51
N GLU A 256 -8.37 -17.00 14.65
CA GLU A 256 -8.95 -15.68 14.91
C GLU A 256 -8.51 -15.14 16.27
N VAL A 257 -8.62 -13.83 16.46
CA VAL A 257 -8.67 -13.18 17.79
C VAL A 257 -10.11 -12.77 18.08
N ARG A 258 -10.52 -12.80 19.33
CA ARG A 258 -11.91 -12.53 19.71
C ARG A 258 -12.02 -11.26 20.52
N ARG A 259 -13.04 -10.46 20.26
CA ARG A 259 -13.30 -9.20 20.97
C ARG A 259 -13.31 -9.36 22.51
N LYS A 260 -13.86 -10.45 23.02
CA LYS A 260 -13.93 -10.73 24.47
C LYS A 260 -12.56 -10.87 25.14
N ASP A 261 -11.51 -11.15 24.37
CA ASP A 261 -10.15 -11.34 24.88
C ASP A 261 -9.33 -10.03 24.87
N PHE A 262 -9.91 -8.93 24.35
CA PHE A 262 -9.30 -7.62 24.36
C PHE A 262 -9.47 -6.97 25.75
N PRO A 263 -8.36 -6.67 26.46
CA PRO A 263 -8.45 -6.10 27.79
C PRO A 263 -9.04 -4.68 27.76
N ALA A 264 -10.05 -4.40 28.57
CA ALA A 264 -10.77 -3.11 28.57
C ALA A 264 -9.84 -1.91 28.82
N ASP A 265 -8.88 -2.06 29.74
CA ASP A 265 -8.00 -0.98 30.20
C ASP A 265 -6.64 -0.95 29.49
N SER A 266 -6.50 -1.67 28.36
CA SER A 266 -5.23 -1.79 27.64
C SER A 266 -4.87 -0.60 26.75
N GLY A 267 -5.82 0.28 26.47
CA GLY A 267 -5.69 1.32 25.45
C GLY A 267 -5.65 0.79 24.01
N LEU A 268 -5.90 -0.52 23.83
CA LEU A 268 -5.96 -1.16 22.51
C LEU A 268 -7.33 -0.87 21.87
N GLN A 269 -7.32 -0.28 20.68
CA GLN A 269 -8.52 0.12 19.95
C GLN A 269 -8.81 -0.88 18.82
N ILE A 270 -10.02 -1.44 18.78
CA ILE A 270 -10.47 -2.19 17.60
C ILE A 270 -10.92 -1.19 16.55
N LEU A 271 -10.24 -1.16 15.41
CA LEU A 271 -10.44 -0.18 14.34
C LEU A 271 -11.60 -0.56 13.40
N CYS A 272 -11.68 -1.84 13.06
CA CYS A 272 -12.76 -2.37 12.22
C CYS A 272 -13.04 -3.84 12.54
N GLU A 273 -14.25 -4.28 12.23
CA GLU A 273 -14.67 -5.68 12.37
C GLU A 273 -15.74 -6.07 11.34
N SER A 274 -15.86 -7.36 11.12
CA SER A 274 -16.85 -8.00 10.26
C SER A 274 -17.76 -8.93 11.07
N GLU A 275 -19.02 -8.98 10.70
CA GLU A 275 -19.94 -9.99 11.27
C GLU A 275 -19.54 -11.42 10.90
N GLU A 276 -18.93 -11.58 9.69
CA GLU A 276 -18.54 -12.89 9.19
C GLU A 276 -17.11 -13.29 9.59
N SER A 277 -16.16 -12.35 9.49
CA SER A 277 -14.73 -12.66 9.73
C SER A 277 -14.18 -12.15 11.06
N GLY A 278 -15.01 -11.52 11.89
CA GLY A 278 -14.57 -10.99 13.20
C GLY A 278 -13.68 -9.77 13.09
N ILE A 279 -12.76 -9.60 14.05
CA ILE A 279 -11.88 -8.42 14.12
C ILE A 279 -10.99 -8.34 12.88
N GLY A 280 -11.07 -7.20 12.18
CA GLY A 280 -10.26 -6.92 11.00
C GLY A 280 -8.96 -6.21 11.33
N ALA A 281 -9.02 -5.16 12.16
CA ALA A 281 -7.83 -4.41 12.57
C ALA A 281 -7.95 -3.84 13.96
N ALA A 282 -6.81 -3.64 14.63
CA ALA A 282 -6.68 -2.95 15.90
C ALA A 282 -5.45 -2.02 15.90
N PHE A 283 -5.40 -1.06 16.83
CA PHE A 283 -4.30 -0.12 17.00
C PHE A 283 -3.95 0.03 18.49
N SER A 284 -2.65 0.11 18.74
CA SER A 284 -2.07 0.42 20.03
C SER A 284 -1.26 1.70 19.97
N GLU A 285 -1.73 2.76 20.61
CA GLU A 285 -0.95 3.98 20.75
C GLU A 285 0.32 3.74 21.59
N LYS A 286 0.21 2.94 22.66
CA LYS A 286 1.34 2.61 23.54
C LYS A 286 2.54 2.04 22.79
N ASN A 287 2.29 1.12 21.88
CA ASN A 287 3.34 0.42 21.11
C ASN A 287 3.56 1.02 19.73
N ASN A 288 2.77 2.04 19.35
CA ASN A 288 2.71 2.61 18.00
C ASN A 288 2.54 1.52 16.92
N ALA A 289 1.61 0.60 17.17
CA ALA A 289 1.45 -0.62 16.39
C ALA A 289 0.04 -0.75 15.83
N THR A 290 -0.05 -1.03 14.54
CA THR A 290 -1.28 -1.38 13.83
C THR A 290 -1.28 -2.89 13.56
N PHE A 291 -2.36 -3.55 13.93
CA PHE A 291 -2.56 -4.99 13.78
C PHE A 291 -3.68 -5.21 12.76
N ILE A 292 -3.38 -5.77 11.62
CA ILE A 292 -4.37 -6.14 10.61
C ILE A 292 -4.47 -7.67 10.51
N VAL A 293 -5.65 -8.23 10.75
CA VAL A 293 -5.84 -9.68 10.83
C VAL A 293 -6.13 -10.29 9.46
N GLY A 294 -6.56 -9.48 8.50
CA GLY A 294 -6.71 -9.84 7.08
C GLY A 294 -5.50 -9.40 6.24
N HIS A 295 -5.72 -9.24 4.92
CA HIS A 295 -4.69 -9.01 3.92
C HIS A 295 -5.11 -7.95 2.91
N LEU A 296 -4.92 -6.67 3.24
CA LEU A 296 -5.19 -5.58 2.28
C LEU A 296 -4.13 -5.52 1.17
N GLU A 297 -2.94 -6.06 1.39
CA GLU A 297 -1.85 -6.10 0.42
C GLU A 297 -2.07 -7.09 -0.73
N TYR A 298 -3.02 -8.01 -0.63
CA TYR A 298 -3.21 -9.06 -1.63
C TYR A 298 -3.55 -8.50 -3.01
N GLU A 299 -2.83 -9.00 -4.01
CA GLU A 299 -3.14 -8.81 -5.42
C GLU A 299 -4.45 -9.51 -5.81
N PRO A 300 -5.11 -9.10 -6.91
CA PRO A 300 -6.41 -9.66 -7.28
C PRO A 300 -6.41 -11.18 -7.43
N PHE A 301 -5.29 -11.80 -7.85
CA PHE A 301 -5.19 -13.24 -8.05
C PHE A 301 -4.59 -14.01 -6.88
N THR A 302 -4.20 -13.36 -5.78
CA THR A 302 -3.52 -14.04 -4.65
C THR A 302 -4.38 -15.15 -4.05
N LEU A 303 -5.66 -14.89 -3.72
CA LEU A 303 -6.57 -15.94 -3.22
C LEU A 303 -6.92 -16.99 -4.28
N HIS A 304 -7.04 -16.62 -5.55
CA HIS A 304 -7.27 -17.56 -6.64
C HIS A 304 -6.10 -18.56 -6.78
N ASN A 305 -4.89 -18.07 -6.80
CA ASN A 305 -3.69 -18.90 -6.88
C ASN A 305 -3.53 -19.79 -5.65
N GLU A 306 -3.89 -19.29 -4.47
CA GLU A 306 -3.91 -20.07 -3.25
C GLU A 306 -4.96 -21.20 -3.32
N TYR A 307 -6.17 -20.89 -3.80
CA TYR A 307 -7.22 -21.89 -4.02
C TYR A 307 -6.77 -23.00 -4.96
N LEU A 308 -6.23 -22.63 -6.14
CA LEU A 308 -5.73 -23.61 -7.10
C LEU A 308 -4.57 -24.47 -6.57
N ARG A 309 -3.65 -23.82 -5.83
CA ARG A 309 -2.53 -24.51 -5.17
C ARG A 309 -3.00 -25.56 -4.18
N ASP A 310 -3.98 -25.21 -3.34
CA ASP A 310 -4.47 -26.10 -2.28
C ASP A 310 -5.36 -27.20 -2.88
N LEU A 311 -6.14 -26.89 -3.91
CA LEU A 311 -6.91 -27.87 -4.69
C LEU A 311 -5.96 -28.90 -5.37
N ALA A 312 -4.88 -28.45 -5.99
CA ALA A 312 -3.89 -29.32 -6.63
C ALA A 312 -3.19 -30.26 -5.63
N LYS A 313 -3.10 -29.87 -4.36
CA LYS A 313 -2.60 -30.71 -3.26
C LYS A 313 -3.64 -31.68 -2.69
N GLY A 314 -4.86 -31.67 -3.20
CA GLY A 314 -5.97 -32.48 -2.69
C GLY A 314 -6.47 -32.07 -1.30
N LEU A 315 -6.21 -30.81 -0.89
CA LEU A 315 -6.70 -30.30 0.39
C LEU A 315 -8.20 -30.01 0.31
N PRO A 316 -8.95 -30.19 1.42
CA PRO A 316 -10.38 -29.87 1.47
C PRO A 316 -10.60 -28.36 1.52
N ILE A 317 -10.46 -27.70 0.36
CA ILE A 317 -10.65 -26.25 0.23
C ILE A 317 -11.90 -25.95 -0.60
N GLN A 318 -12.62 -24.90 -0.20
CA GLN A 318 -13.73 -24.33 -0.97
C GLN A 318 -13.23 -23.07 -1.70
N PRO A 319 -13.87 -22.67 -2.81
CA PRO A 319 -13.61 -21.37 -3.43
C PRO A 319 -13.68 -20.22 -2.41
N PRO A 320 -12.87 -19.18 -2.55
CA PRO A 320 -12.92 -18.03 -1.65
C PRO A 320 -14.29 -17.34 -1.75
N LEU A 321 -14.88 -17.02 -0.59
CA LEU A 321 -16.18 -16.36 -0.48
C LEU A 321 -16.09 -14.90 -0.92
N HIS A 322 -17.16 -14.38 -1.55
CA HIS A 322 -17.31 -12.96 -1.94
C HIS A 322 -16.15 -12.43 -2.80
N TYR A 323 -15.57 -13.29 -3.63
CA TYR A 323 -14.31 -12.99 -4.30
C TYR A 323 -14.43 -13.00 -5.83
N TYR A 324 -15.28 -13.85 -6.41
CA TYR A 324 -15.38 -13.96 -7.86
C TYR A 324 -16.56 -13.17 -8.42
N ILE A 325 -16.35 -12.59 -9.61
CA ILE A 325 -17.44 -12.09 -10.46
C ILE A 325 -18.05 -13.28 -11.19
N GLY A 326 -19.22 -13.72 -10.76
CA GLY A 326 -19.91 -14.88 -11.31
C GLY A 326 -19.41 -16.21 -10.70
N ALA A 327 -19.38 -17.27 -11.52
CA ALA A 327 -18.99 -18.58 -11.05
C ALA A 327 -17.48 -18.68 -10.81
N PRO A 328 -17.02 -19.38 -9.75
CA PRO A 328 -15.59 -19.54 -9.43
C PRO A 328 -14.75 -20.11 -10.57
N GLU A 329 -15.35 -20.98 -11.40
CA GLU A 329 -14.69 -21.63 -12.54
C GLU A 329 -14.28 -20.63 -13.63
N ALA A 330 -14.90 -19.45 -13.67
CA ALA A 330 -14.51 -18.37 -14.59
C ALA A 330 -13.18 -17.71 -14.21
N GLY A 331 -12.70 -17.94 -12.98
CA GLY A 331 -11.42 -17.44 -12.48
C GLY A 331 -11.28 -15.91 -12.54
N ARG A 332 -12.39 -15.17 -12.36
CA ARG A 332 -12.44 -13.71 -12.45
C ARG A 332 -12.57 -13.07 -11.06
N PRO A 333 -11.46 -12.70 -10.41
CA PRO A 333 -11.50 -12.00 -9.13
C PRO A 333 -12.21 -10.64 -9.25
N ASP A 334 -12.95 -10.27 -8.21
CA ASP A 334 -13.47 -8.91 -8.02
C ASP A 334 -12.53 -8.15 -7.07
N TYR A 335 -11.73 -7.23 -7.60
CA TYR A 335 -10.70 -6.51 -6.84
C TYR A 335 -11.30 -5.34 -6.03
N THR A 336 -12.31 -5.64 -5.21
CA THR A 336 -13.10 -4.64 -4.48
C THR A 336 -12.34 -3.95 -3.34
N TRP A 337 -11.31 -4.57 -2.79
CA TRP A 337 -10.53 -4.03 -1.65
C TRP A 337 -9.42 -3.05 -2.04
N HIS A 338 -9.13 -2.89 -3.32
CA HIS A 338 -8.00 -2.09 -3.82
C HIS A 338 -7.97 -0.65 -3.26
N ALA A 339 -9.07 0.08 -3.39
CA ALA A 339 -9.12 1.47 -2.92
C ALA A 339 -8.92 1.59 -1.41
N ALA A 340 -9.45 0.62 -0.63
CA ALA A 340 -9.24 0.56 0.80
C ALA A 340 -7.79 0.22 1.16
N ALA A 341 -7.17 -0.72 0.43
CA ALA A 341 -5.76 -1.07 0.59
C ALA A 341 -4.85 0.14 0.41
N VAL A 342 -4.95 0.82 -0.73
CA VAL A 342 -4.14 2.01 -1.04
C VAL A 342 -4.31 3.09 0.03
N ARG A 343 -5.56 3.36 0.46
CA ARG A 343 -5.84 4.37 1.48
C ARG A 343 -5.27 3.96 2.85
N PHE A 344 -5.45 2.73 3.27
CA PHE A 344 -4.97 2.23 4.55
C PHE A 344 -3.44 2.28 4.64
N TYR A 345 -2.74 1.82 3.60
CA TYR A 345 -1.28 1.86 3.54
C TYR A 345 -0.75 3.30 3.45
N ALA A 346 -1.44 4.19 2.73
CA ALA A 346 -1.10 5.61 2.72
C ALA A 346 -1.21 6.25 4.11
N ASN A 347 -2.30 5.97 4.83
CA ASN A 347 -2.49 6.44 6.20
C ASN A 347 -1.42 5.89 7.16
N TRP A 348 -1.05 4.62 7.01
CA TRP A 348 0.03 4.04 7.81
C TRP A 348 1.39 4.69 7.50
N LEU A 349 1.70 4.93 6.23
CA LEU A 349 2.91 5.66 5.83
C LEU A 349 2.92 7.09 6.35
N ASP A 350 1.78 7.76 6.47
CA ASP A 350 1.70 9.10 7.07
C ASP A 350 2.04 9.09 8.56
N ALA A 351 1.89 7.96 9.25
CA ALA A 351 2.36 7.78 10.62
C ALA A 351 3.86 7.49 10.71
N CYS A 352 4.53 7.06 9.62
CA CYS A 352 5.97 6.89 9.52
C CYS A 352 6.67 8.26 9.45
N ARG A 353 7.73 8.46 10.21
CA ARG A 353 8.40 9.77 10.38
C ARG A 353 9.48 10.03 9.33
#